data_834535494a04232a894d0f7c0540d818
#
_entry.id   834535494a04232a894d0f7c0540d818
#
_cell.length_a   1.000
_cell.length_b   1.000
_cell.length_c   1.000
_cell.angle_alpha   90.00
_cell.angle_beta   90.00
_cell.angle_gamma   90.00
#
_symmetry.space_group_name_H-M   'P 1'
#
loop_
_entity.id
_entity.type
_entity.pdbx_description
1 polymer ?
#
loop_
_entity_poly.entity_id
_entity_poly.type
_entity_poly.pdbx_seq_one_letter_code
_entity_poly.pdbx_strand_id
1 'polypeptide(L)'
;MSLRTTPGATPGATPGTGRAPVSPAGRPINPLRRMPPEPRDRLAGTWRDARPARIRRSFDDAQQRDPGGWHVVGASTDLGPTRSVTRTVADRELVLWRGEDGGLLAGPGACPHLGALLEDCEVMHGQVHCRWHGLALGPGTRRDWLTFPAHDDGVLLWVQLPTEGETPSPAPTLTTRPPVAQSFATVVAVRGVCEPADIIANRLDPWHGAWYHPYAFSHLTVDDAASSDDRLVVDVAFRLSRTWGVPVRAEFACPDARTIVMTIVEGEGTGSVVETHATLIGHDRSGRPCTVMTEATIAHSDRRGFGLARAAARLIRPAVASTARQLWVDDMAYAERRWLLRDRGETYGA
;
A
#
# COMPACT_ATOMS: atom_id res chain seq x y z
N MET A 1 -15.87 -28.88 69.41
CA MET A 1 -15.20 -29.66 68.34
C MET A 1 -15.13 -28.72 67.13
N SER A 2 -13.98 -28.05 66.99
CA SER A 2 -13.80 -26.89 66.10
C SER A 2 -13.14 -27.37 64.81
N LEU A 3 -13.79 -27.23 63.65
CA LEU A 3 -13.23 -27.53 62.36
C LEU A 3 -12.55 -26.27 61.78
N ARG A 4 -11.23 -26.36 61.62
CA ARG A 4 -10.41 -25.33 60.97
C ARG A 4 -10.60 -25.39 59.47
N THR A 5 -11.01 -24.30 58.86
CA THR A 5 -11.02 -24.08 57.41
C THR A 5 -9.66 -23.55 56.96
N THR A 6 -9.03 -24.26 56.04
CA THR A 6 -7.80 -23.84 55.31
C THR A 6 -8.13 -22.79 54.24
N PRO A 7 -7.30 -21.74 54.05
CA PRO A 7 -7.52 -20.75 53.01
C PRO A 7 -7.08 -21.32 51.65
N GLY A 8 -7.93 -21.12 50.63
CA GLY A 8 -7.69 -21.50 49.26
C GLY A 8 -6.57 -20.71 48.59
N ALA A 9 -5.82 -21.38 47.76
CA ALA A 9 -4.75 -20.80 46.96
C ALA A 9 -5.31 -19.83 45.90
N THR A 10 -4.75 -18.65 45.84
CA THR A 10 -4.98 -17.63 44.83
C THR A 10 -4.42 -18.13 43.51
N PRO A 11 -5.13 -18.00 42.37
CA PRO A 11 -4.57 -18.33 41.05
C PRO A 11 -3.46 -17.33 40.69
N GLY A 12 -2.35 -17.86 40.19
CA GLY A 12 -1.16 -17.12 39.85
C GLY A 12 -1.45 -16.05 38.75
N ALA A 13 -0.91 -14.89 38.97
CA ALA A 13 -0.89 -13.79 38.04
C ALA A 13 -0.18 -14.21 36.76
N THR A 14 -0.88 -14.05 35.61
CA THR A 14 -0.33 -14.14 34.26
C THR A 14 0.84 -13.14 34.15
N PRO A 15 2.00 -13.51 33.57
CA PRO A 15 3.07 -12.56 33.34
C PRO A 15 2.59 -11.50 32.37
N GLY A 16 2.45 -10.27 32.86
CA GLY A 16 2.11 -9.12 32.04
C GLY A 16 3.11 -9.00 30.89
N THR A 17 2.59 -8.79 29.70
CA THR A 17 3.34 -8.36 28.51
C THR A 17 4.07 -7.09 28.89
N GLY A 18 5.37 -7.20 29.19
CA GLY A 18 6.19 -6.08 29.59
C GLY A 18 6.28 -5.06 28.47
N ARG A 19 5.54 -3.97 28.64
CA ARG A 19 5.70 -2.77 27.83
C ARG A 19 7.16 -2.35 27.93
N ALA A 20 7.89 -2.28 26.82
CA ALA A 20 9.28 -1.83 26.83
C ALA A 20 9.39 -0.45 27.47
N PRO A 21 10.40 -0.19 28.32
CA PRO A 21 10.54 1.11 28.99
C PRO A 21 10.73 2.21 27.95
N VAL A 22 9.82 3.17 27.94
CA VAL A 22 9.87 4.38 27.12
C VAL A 22 10.76 5.38 27.84
N SER A 23 11.78 5.93 27.18
CA SER A 23 12.61 7.00 27.75
C SER A 23 11.78 8.27 27.96
N PRO A 24 12.21 9.25 28.79
CA PRO A 24 11.51 10.53 28.97
C PRO A 24 11.31 11.34 27.69
N ALA A 25 12.03 11.01 26.61
CA ALA A 25 11.84 11.53 25.24
C ALA A 25 11.05 10.57 24.35
N GLY A 26 10.43 9.51 24.91
CA GLY A 26 9.54 8.61 24.18
C GLY A 26 10.19 7.58 23.27
N ARG A 27 11.53 7.49 23.15
CA ARG A 27 12.16 6.61 22.14
C ARG A 27 13.26 5.71 22.71
N PRO A 28 13.25 4.41 22.38
CA PRO A 28 14.35 3.53 22.73
C PRO A 28 15.63 3.97 22.00
N ILE A 29 16.76 3.98 22.73
CA ILE A 29 18.08 4.35 22.19
C ILE A 29 18.49 3.46 21.01
N ASN A 30 18.08 2.18 21.01
CA ASN A 30 18.26 1.23 19.94
C ASN A 30 16.88 0.66 19.54
N PRO A 31 16.45 0.77 18.28
CA PRO A 31 15.15 0.24 17.82
C PRO A 31 15.15 -1.28 17.75
N LEU A 32 16.32 -1.89 17.60
CA LEU A 32 16.44 -3.34 17.45
C LEU A 32 16.14 -4.05 18.76
N ARG A 33 15.32 -5.06 18.68
CA ARG A 33 15.04 -5.97 19.78
C ARG A 33 15.39 -7.39 19.38
N ARG A 34 15.87 -8.16 20.36
CA ARG A 34 16.00 -9.61 20.16
C ARG A 34 14.60 -10.20 20.20
N MET A 35 14.12 -10.63 19.06
CA MET A 35 12.78 -11.19 18.85
C MET A 35 12.95 -12.57 18.19
N PRO A 36 13.18 -13.63 18.97
CA PRO A 36 13.33 -14.98 18.43
C PRO A 36 12.04 -15.38 17.71
N PRO A 37 12.12 -16.33 16.75
CA PRO A 37 10.93 -16.85 16.09
C PRO A 37 9.93 -17.35 17.12
N GLU A 38 8.66 -17.01 16.90
CA GLU A 38 7.58 -17.58 17.69
C GLU A 38 7.44 -19.06 17.38
N PRO A 39 7.16 -19.91 18.39
CA PRO A 39 6.86 -21.32 18.16
C PRO A 39 5.66 -21.48 17.20
N ARG A 40 5.74 -22.46 16.31
CA ARG A 40 4.68 -22.68 15.29
C ARG A 40 3.34 -23.08 15.90
N ASP A 41 3.34 -23.79 17.04
CA ASP A 41 2.14 -24.12 17.80
C ASP A 41 1.43 -22.88 18.36
N ARG A 42 2.18 -21.86 18.78
CA ARG A 42 1.61 -20.56 19.16
C ARG A 42 1.00 -19.84 17.95
N LEU A 43 1.72 -19.78 16.84
CA LEU A 43 1.23 -19.17 15.60
C LEU A 43 0.07 -19.94 14.99
N ALA A 44 0.00 -21.27 15.20
CA ALA A 44 -1.11 -22.09 14.74
C ALA A 44 -2.47 -21.68 15.34
N GLY A 45 -2.48 -20.94 16.43
CA GLY A 45 -3.70 -20.35 17.01
C GLY A 45 -4.18 -19.07 16.36
N THR A 46 -3.41 -18.43 15.48
CA THR A 46 -3.70 -17.10 14.88
C THR A 46 -5.07 -17.04 14.21
N TRP A 47 -5.54 -18.12 13.59
CA TRP A 47 -6.86 -18.18 12.96
C TRP A 47 -8.02 -17.98 13.94
N ARG A 48 -7.82 -18.28 15.25
CA ARG A 48 -8.84 -18.07 16.29
C ARG A 48 -8.99 -16.60 16.65
N ASP A 49 -7.89 -15.87 16.51
CA ASP A 49 -7.86 -14.43 16.80
C ASP A 49 -8.33 -13.62 15.58
N ALA A 50 -8.23 -14.20 14.39
CA ALA A 50 -8.76 -13.58 13.17
C ALA A 50 -10.28 -13.42 13.29
N ARG A 51 -10.75 -12.23 12.91
CA ARG A 51 -12.16 -11.84 13.05
C ARG A 51 -12.80 -11.59 11.68
N PRO A 52 -13.23 -12.64 10.96
CA PRO A 52 -13.78 -12.50 9.61
C PRO A 52 -14.92 -11.48 9.51
N ALA A 53 -15.82 -11.45 10.51
CA ALA A 53 -16.91 -10.49 10.55
C ALA A 53 -16.44 -9.03 10.68
N ARG A 54 -15.31 -8.78 11.39
CA ARG A 54 -14.71 -7.45 11.49
C ARG A 54 -14.06 -7.06 10.16
N ILE A 55 -13.27 -7.97 9.59
CA ILE A 55 -12.64 -7.75 8.27
C ILE A 55 -13.72 -7.36 7.25
N ARG A 56 -14.86 -8.08 7.25
CA ARG A 56 -15.98 -7.79 6.37
C ARG A 56 -16.54 -6.40 6.59
N ARG A 57 -16.87 -6.01 7.84
CA ARG A 57 -17.42 -4.67 8.12
C ARG A 57 -16.44 -3.56 7.70
N SER A 58 -15.16 -3.70 8.05
CA SER A 58 -14.12 -2.74 7.65
C SER A 58 -14.00 -2.65 6.12
N PHE A 59 -14.12 -3.78 5.43
CA PHE A 59 -14.11 -3.84 3.97
C PHE A 59 -15.35 -3.17 3.37
N ASP A 60 -16.55 -3.52 3.85
CA ASP A 60 -17.81 -2.98 3.34
C ASP A 60 -17.86 -1.45 3.54
N ASP A 61 -17.38 -0.96 4.69
CA ASP A 61 -17.24 0.48 4.97
C ASP A 61 -16.23 1.16 4.01
N ALA A 62 -15.08 0.55 3.79
CA ALA A 62 -14.08 1.06 2.85
C ALA A 62 -14.61 1.14 1.42
N GLN A 63 -15.38 0.14 0.97
CA GLN A 63 -15.91 0.10 -0.39
C GLN A 63 -17.03 1.15 -0.65
N GLN A 64 -17.54 1.79 0.38
CA GLN A 64 -18.50 2.89 0.24
C GLN A 64 -17.83 4.26 0.06
N ARG A 65 -16.51 4.35 0.24
CA ARG A 65 -15.76 5.61 0.14
C ARG A 65 -15.35 5.86 -1.30
N ASP A 66 -15.90 6.93 -1.87
CA ASP A 66 -15.63 7.31 -3.26
C ASP A 66 -14.16 7.71 -3.45
N PRO A 67 -13.42 7.10 -4.38
CA PRO A 67 -12.04 7.45 -4.70
C PRO A 67 -11.93 8.72 -5.58
N GLY A 68 -13.01 9.38 -5.94
CA GLY A 68 -13.00 10.61 -6.72
C GLY A 68 -12.54 10.43 -8.16
N GLY A 69 -12.56 9.20 -8.68
CA GLY A 69 -12.08 8.86 -10.02
C GLY A 69 -10.56 8.79 -10.15
N TRP A 70 -9.79 8.89 -9.06
CA TRP A 70 -8.33 8.87 -9.11
C TRP A 70 -7.74 7.47 -9.06
N HIS A 71 -6.70 7.26 -9.88
CA HIS A 71 -5.96 6.01 -9.99
C HIS A 71 -4.46 6.26 -9.89
N VAL A 72 -3.76 5.47 -9.10
CA VAL A 72 -2.29 5.45 -9.11
C VAL A 72 -1.80 4.68 -10.33
N VAL A 73 -0.93 5.30 -11.13
CA VAL A 73 -0.46 4.75 -12.40
C VAL A 73 1.06 4.50 -12.43
N GLY A 74 1.75 4.72 -11.33
CA GLY A 74 3.17 4.42 -11.19
C GLY A 74 3.87 5.29 -10.17
N ALA A 75 5.18 5.12 -10.02
CA ALA A 75 6.01 5.97 -9.20
C ALA A 75 6.36 7.27 -9.96
N SER A 76 6.48 8.39 -9.22
CA SER A 76 6.95 9.67 -9.81
C SER A 76 8.29 9.52 -10.53
N THR A 77 9.15 8.61 -10.04
CA THR A 77 10.46 8.30 -10.65
C THR A 77 10.40 7.48 -11.93
N ASP A 78 9.25 6.92 -12.30
CA ASP A 78 9.08 6.15 -13.54
C ASP A 78 9.07 7.05 -14.78
N LEU A 79 8.79 8.34 -14.58
CA LEU A 79 8.60 9.30 -15.65
C LEU A 79 9.71 10.34 -15.68
N GLY A 80 10.60 10.22 -16.68
CA GLY A 80 11.63 11.21 -16.97
C GLY A 80 11.08 12.42 -17.73
N PRO A 81 11.92 13.50 -17.91
CA PRO A 81 11.47 14.74 -18.53
C PRO A 81 11.39 14.69 -20.06
N THR A 82 12.02 13.72 -20.71
CA THR A 82 12.24 13.74 -22.18
C THR A 82 11.53 12.65 -22.95
N ARG A 83 10.89 11.70 -22.23
CA ARG A 83 10.20 10.55 -22.81
C ARG A 83 8.84 10.33 -22.17
N SER A 84 7.88 9.97 -22.99
CA SER A 84 6.55 9.54 -22.53
C SER A 84 6.55 8.08 -22.09
N VAL A 85 5.61 7.75 -21.21
CA VAL A 85 5.35 6.38 -20.73
C VAL A 85 3.87 6.09 -20.90
N THR A 86 3.51 4.88 -21.30
CA THR A 86 2.11 4.48 -21.37
C THR A 86 1.69 3.65 -20.17
N ARG A 87 0.43 3.75 -19.81
CA ARG A 87 -0.24 2.96 -18.78
C ARG A 87 -1.64 2.58 -19.26
N THR A 88 -2.21 1.59 -18.62
CA THR A 88 -3.61 1.20 -18.87
C THR A 88 -4.39 1.33 -17.58
N VAL A 89 -5.58 1.92 -17.64
CA VAL A 89 -6.55 2.03 -16.55
C VAL A 89 -7.93 1.72 -17.10
N ALA A 90 -8.62 0.75 -16.51
CA ALA A 90 -9.97 0.33 -16.94
C ALA A 90 -10.08 0.12 -18.45
N ASP A 91 -9.17 -0.68 -19.03
CA ASP A 91 -9.05 -0.98 -20.46
C ASP A 91 -8.72 0.25 -21.36
N ARG A 92 -8.42 1.41 -20.79
CA ARG A 92 -8.02 2.60 -21.54
C ARG A 92 -6.50 2.77 -21.52
N GLU A 93 -5.91 2.87 -22.71
CA GLU A 93 -4.51 3.24 -22.86
C GLU A 93 -4.31 4.74 -22.59
N LEU A 94 -3.36 5.05 -21.77
CA LEU A 94 -2.97 6.42 -21.39
C LEU A 94 -1.51 6.66 -21.76
N VAL A 95 -1.19 7.88 -22.14
CA VAL A 95 0.18 8.38 -22.21
C VAL A 95 0.41 9.39 -21.10
N LEU A 96 1.55 9.28 -20.44
CA LEU A 96 2.03 10.17 -19.37
C LEU A 96 3.30 10.86 -19.85
N TRP A 97 3.44 12.16 -19.57
CA TRP A 97 4.65 12.91 -19.89
C TRP A 97 4.83 14.12 -18.96
N ARG A 98 5.99 14.74 -18.98
CA ARG A 98 6.25 15.98 -18.28
C ARG A 98 5.94 17.19 -19.15
N GLY A 99 5.15 18.12 -18.62
CA GLY A 99 4.94 19.44 -19.23
C GLY A 99 6.22 20.30 -19.18
N GLU A 100 6.16 21.47 -19.79
CA GLU A 100 7.30 22.40 -19.80
C GLU A 100 7.69 22.90 -18.39
N ASP A 101 6.72 23.00 -17.51
CA ASP A 101 6.90 23.31 -16.09
C ASP A 101 7.36 22.11 -15.22
N GLY A 102 7.52 20.93 -15.84
CA GLY A 102 7.84 19.67 -15.16
C GLY A 102 6.63 18.98 -14.52
N GLY A 103 5.44 19.56 -14.59
CA GLY A 103 4.19 18.97 -14.10
C GLY A 103 3.81 17.71 -14.88
N LEU A 104 3.07 16.80 -14.23
CA LEU A 104 2.54 15.61 -14.88
C LEU A 104 1.39 15.98 -15.81
N LEU A 105 1.44 15.46 -17.02
CA LEU A 105 0.37 15.52 -17.99
C LEU A 105 -0.04 14.09 -18.40
N ALA A 106 -1.31 13.88 -18.72
CA ALA A 106 -1.85 12.61 -19.16
C ALA A 106 -2.85 12.82 -20.31
N GLY A 107 -2.88 11.87 -21.24
CA GLY A 107 -3.83 11.88 -22.35
C GLY A 107 -4.07 10.47 -22.91
N PRO A 108 -4.90 10.32 -23.95
CA PRO A 108 -5.10 9.05 -24.64
C PRO A 108 -3.79 8.47 -25.17
N GLY A 109 -3.53 7.17 -24.94
CA GLY A 109 -2.29 6.49 -25.32
C GLY A 109 -2.10 6.30 -26.81
N ALA A 110 -3.18 6.43 -27.60
CA ALA A 110 -3.17 6.30 -29.05
C ALA A 110 -3.06 7.68 -29.73
N CYS A 111 -2.18 7.78 -30.71
CA CYS A 111 -2.05 8.96 -31.55
C CYS A 111 -3.33 9.13 -32.43
N PRO A 112 -3.98 10.31 -32.43
CA PRO A 112 -5.24 10.53 -33.18
C PRO A 112 -5.08 10.51 -34.69
N HIS A 113 -3.83 10.51 -35.20
CA HIS A 113 -3.60 10.43 -36.64
C HIS A 113 -3.88 9.01 -37.18
N LEU A 114 -3.13 8.00 -36.74
CA LEU A 114 -3.24 6.61 -37.21
C LEU A 114 -3.10 5.58 -36.07
N GLY A 115 -3.39 5.95 -34.83
CA GLY A 115 -3.43 5.03 -33.70
C GLY A 115 -2.07 4.54 -33.18
N ALA A 116 -0.96 5.21 -33.54
CA ALA A 116 0.35 4.84 -33.01
C ALA A 116 0.34 4.91 -31.49
N LEU A 117 0.87 3.88 -30.82
CA LEU A 117 1.08 3.91 -29.37
C LEU A 117 2.11 4.98 -29.02
N LEU A 118 1.75 5.84 -28.07
CA LEU A 118 2.60 6.97 -27.63
C LEU A 118 3.60 6.59 -26.53
N GLU A 119 4.01 5.32 -26.50
CA GLU A 119 5.05 4.82 -25.61
C GLU A 119 6.43 5.26 -26.09
N ASP A 120 7.30 5.69 -25.16
CA ASP A 120 8.69 6.10 -25.41
C ASP A 120 8.82 7.13 -26.56
N CYS A 121 7.84 8.02 -26.68
CA CYS A 121 7.88 9.15 -27.60
C CYS A 121 8.70 10.29 -27.03
N GLU A 122 9.36 11.07 -27.90
CA GLU A 122 10.09 12.28 -27.46
C GLU A 122 9.13 13.32 -26.90
N VAL A 123 9.57 13.96 -25.81
CA VAL A 123 8.88 15.11 -25.22
C VAL A 123 9.73 16.34 -25.48
N MET A 124 9.18 17.30 -26.21
CA MET A 124 9.83 18.58 -26.54
C MET A 124 8.84 19.71 -26.28
N HIS A 125 9.29 20.77 -25.61
CA HIS A 125 8.45 21.91 -25.25
C HIS A 125 7.13 21.50 -24.55
N GLY A 126 7.20 20.52 -23.63
CA GLY A 126 6.02 20.01 -22.90
C GLY A 126 4.99 19.24 -23.74
N GLN A 127 5.32 18.85 -24.96
CA GLN A 127 4.45 18.11 -25.86
C GLN A 127 5.06 16.76 -26.23
N VAL A 128 4.22 15.74 -26.37
CA VAL A 128 4.60 14.40 -26.87
C VAL A 128 4.62 14.43 -28.39
N HIS A 129 5.72 14.02 -29.00
CA HIS A 129 5.88 13.92 -30.44
C HIS A 129 5.73 12.48 -30.89
N CYS A 130 4.63 12.17 -31.59
CA CYS A 130 4.34 10.83 -32.08
C CYS A 130 5.51 10.28 -32.91
N ARG A 131 6.01 9.10 -32.56
CA ARG A 131 7.20 8.49 -33.19
C ARG A 131 7.01 8.18 -34.69
N TRP A 132 5.77 8.06 -35.18
CA TRP A 132 5.54 7.72 -36.59
C TRP A 132 5.67 8.94 -37.49
N HIS A 133 5.09 10.08 -37.12
CA HIS A 133 5.03 11.24 -38.02
C HIS A 133 5.34 12.59 -37.33
N GLY A 134 5.81 12.57 -36.10
CA GLY A 134 6.17 13.81 -35.38
C GLY A 134 4.97 14.68 -34.98
N LEU A 135 3.73 14.14 -35.02
CA LEU A 135 2.57 14.92 -34.56
C LEU A 135 2.74 15.30 -33.09
N ALA A 136 2.77 16.61 -32.82
CA ALA A 136 2.87 17.15 -31.48
C ALA A 136 1.52 17.12 -30.77
N LEU A 137 1.49 16.57 -29.55
CA LEU A 137 0.30 16.36 -28.73
C LEU A 137 0.50 16.91 -27.33
N GLY A 138 -0.46 17.70 -26.89
CA GLY A 138 -0.45 18.33 -25.57
C GLY A 138 -1.75 19.09 -25.30
N PRO A 139 -1.89 19.75 -24.15
CA PRO A 139 -3.07 20.51 -23.80
C PRO A 139 -3.42 21.53 -24.89
N GLY A 140 -4.66 21.50 -25.38
CA GLY A 140 -5.16 22.45 -26.38
C GLY A 140 -4.63 22.30 -27.80
N THR A 141 -3.75 21.32 -28.09
CA THR A 141 -3.20 21.11 -29.44
C THR A 141 -4.25 20.59 -30.41
N ARG A 142 -5.21 19.80 -29.93
CA ARG A 142 -6.28 19.21 -30.74
C ARG A 142 -7.59 19.16 -29.97
N ARG A 143 -8.72 19.32 -30.70
CA ARG A 143 -10.06 19.23 -30.11
C ARG A 143 -10.54 17.79 -29.89
N ASP A 144 -10.00 16.84 -30.66
CA ASP A 144 -10.33 15.42 -30.64
C ASP A 144 -9.36 14.57 -29.78
N TRP A 145 -8.40 15.18 -29.11
CA TRP A 145 -7.43 14.55 -28.22
C TRP A 145 -7.28 15.37 -26.95
N LEU A 146 -8.10 15.06 -25.95
CA LEU A 146 -8.17 15.82 -24.69
C LEU A 146 -7.33 15.14 -23.61
N THR A 147 -6.63 15.96 -22.84
CA THR A 147 -5.87 15.51 -21.67
C THR A 147 -6.79 15.17 -20.50
N PHE A 148 -6.32 14.25 -19.65
CA PHE A 148 -6.98 13.88 -18.39
C PHE A 148 -6.39 14.69 -17.22
N PRO A 149 -7.18 14.99 -16.17
CA PRO A 149 -6.61 15.50 -14.92
C PRO A 149 -5.54 14.53 -14.40
N ALA A 150 -4.39 15.07 -14.04
CA ALA A 150 -3.25 14.31 -13.57
C ALA A 150 -2.57 15.03 -12.41
N HIS A 151 -1.97 14.28 -11.49
CA HIS A 151 -1.30 14.81 -10.32
C HIS A 151 -0.05 13.98 -10.01
N ASP A 152 1.06 14.66 -9.72
CA ASP A 152 2.29 14.05 -9.20
C ASP A 152 2.49 14.55 -7.77
N ASP A 153 2.39 13.67 -6.79
CA ASP A 153 2.57 14.02 -5.39
C ASP A 153 4.03 13.91 -4.91
N GLY A 154 4.96 13.69 -5.85
CA GLY A 154 6.40 13.53 -5.60
C GLY A 154 6.81 12.10 -5.26
N VAL A 155 5.86 11.20 -5.06
CA VAL A 155 6.07 9.75 -4.82
C VAL A 155 5.33 8.94 -5.87
N LEU A 156 4.07 9.25 -6.12
CA LEU A 156 3.16 8.55 -7.01
C LEU A 156 2.61 9.47 -8.10
N LEU A 157 2.36 8.86 -9.25
CA LEU A 157 1.66 9.48 -10.39
C LEU A 157 0.19 9.07 -10.34
N TRP A 158 -0.71 10.05 -10.47
CA TRP A 158 -2.15 9.89 -10.41
C TRP A 158 -2.80 10.40 -11.68
N VAL A 159 -3.82 9.69 -12.15
CA VAL A 159 -4.68 10.13 -13.27
C VAL A 159 -6.14 9.97 -12.85
N GLN A 160 -6.97 10.96 -13.19
CA GLN A 160 -8.39 10.92 -12.92
C GLN A 160 -9.14 10.35 -14.12
N LEU A 161 -9.77 9.20 -13.91
CA LEU A 161 -10.65 8.51 -14.86
C LEU A 161 -11.82 7.91 -14.09
N PRO A 162 -12.87 8.69 -13.81
CA PRO A 162 -14.01 8.20 -13.05
C PRO A 162 -14.66 7.00 -13.74
N THR A 163 -14.93 5.98 -12.94
CA THR A 163 -15.74 4.83 -13.34
C THR A 163 -17.22 5.08 -12.99
N GLU A 164 -18.11 4.19 -13.41
CA GLU A 164 -19.54 4.30 -13.12
C GLU A 164 -19.78 4.38 -11.60
N GLY A 165 -20.57 5.36 -11.16
CA GLY A 165 -20.90 5.60 -9.77
C GLY A 165 -19.90 6.47 -9.00
N GLU A 166 -18.75 6.82 -9.56
CA GLU A 166 -17.78 7.70 -8.92
C GLU A 166 -18.03 9.18 -9.23
N THR A 167 -17.86 10.02 -8.21
CA THR A 167 -17.97 11.47 -8.36
C THR A 167 -16.58 12.09 -8.45
N PRO A 168 -16.21 12.71 -9.58
CA PRO A 168 -14.88 13.31 -9.73
C PRO A 168 -14.57 14.31 -8.63
N SER A 169 -13.47 14.13 -7.92
CA SER A 169 -12.94 15.08 -6.94
C SER A 169 -11.85 15.96 -7.55
N PRO A 170 -11.63 17.19 -7.06
CA PRO A 170 -10.66 18.14 -7.65
C PRO A 170 -9.21 17.69 -7.49
N ALA A 171 -8.92 16.78 -6.54
CA ALA A 171 -7.60 16.21 -6.28
C ALA A 171 -7.72 14.80 -5.68
N PRO A 172 -6.68 13.95 -5.80
CA PRO A 172 -6.66 12.67 -5.12
C PRO A 172 -6.68 12.83 -3.60
N THR A 173 -7.25 11.85 -2.90
CA THR A 173 -7.19 11.80 -1.44
C THR A 173 -5.78 11.39 -1.01
N LEU A 174 -4.98 12.36 -0.61
CA LEU A 174 -3.62 12.13 -0.14
C LEU A 174 -3.61 11.90 1.38
N THR A 175 -2.83 10.94 1.82
CA THR A 175 -2.62 10.67 3.24
C THR A 175 -1.56 11.60 3.82
N THR A 176 -1.58 11.76 5.15
CA THR A 176 -0.51 12.50 5.83
C THR A 176 0.79 11.72 5.74
N ARG A 177 1.76 12.27 5.03
CA ARG A 177 3.10 11.70 4.85
C ARG A 177 4.16 12.51 5.59
N PRO A 178 5.28 11.89 5.98
CA PRO A 178 6.42 12.64 6.48
C PRO A 178 7.00 13.54 5.37
N PRO A 179 7.57 14.70 5.72
CA PRO A 179 8.14 15.63 4.73
C PRO A 179 9.16 14.92 3.83
N VAL A 180 9.10 15.17 2.52
CA VAL A 180 10.01 14.59 1.51
C VAL A 180 11.48 14.81 1.89
N ALA A 181 11.81 16.01 2.40
CA ALA A 181 13.16 16.35 2.86
C ALA A 181 13.64 15.51 4.07
N GLN A 182 12.74 14.81 4.76
CA GLN A 182 13.03 14.03 5.97
C GLN A 182 12.71 12.54 5.80
N SER A 183 12.37 12.11 4.61
CA SER A 183 11.97 10.74 4.32
C SER A 183 12.68 10.20 3.07
N PHE A 184 12.52 8.92 2.80
CA PHE A 184 12.77 8.35 1.49
C PHE A 184 11.64 7.40 1.13
N ALA A 185 11.28 7.36 -0.15
CA ALA A 185 10.22 6.51 -0.65
C ALA A 185 10.80 5.36 -1.49
N THR A 186 10.14 4.20 -1.39
CA THR A 186 10.34 3.05 -2.29
C THR A 186 8.97 2.63 -2.79
N VAL A 187 8.84 2.48 -4.10
CA VAL A 187 7.59 2.07 -4.74
C VAL A 187 7.78 0.73 -5.42
N VAL A 188 6.84 -0.18 -5.23
CA VAL A 188 6.79 -1.47 -5.92
C VAL A 188 5.40 -1.65 -6.53
N ALA A 189 5.34 -2.38 -7.64
CA ALA A 189 4.09 -2.74 -8.29
C ALA A 189 4.07 -4.23 -8.62
N VAL A 190 2.92 -4.86 -8.37
CA VAL A 190 2.67 -6.28 -8.69
C VAL A 190 1.31 -6.38 -9.38
N ARG A 191 1.25 -7.13 -10.46
CA ARG A 191 0.01 -7.40 -11.19
C ARG A 191 -0.58 -8.73 -10.78
N GLY A 192 -1.91 -8.80 -10.65
CA GLY A 192 -2.66 -10.01 -10.42
C GLY A 192 -3.98 -10.08 -11.17
N VAL A 193 -4.58 -11.28 -11.19
CA VAL A 193 -5.90 -11.53 -11.78
C VAL A 193 -6.95 -11.48 -10.67
N CYS A 194 -7.35 -10.27 -10.32
CA CYS A 194 -8.32 -9.98 -9.27
C CYS A 194 -8.91 -8.58 -9.48
N GLU A 195 -9.96 -8.24 -8.75
CA GLU A 195 -10.47 -6.87 -8.68
C GLU A 195 -9.71 -6.04 -7.61
N PRO A 196 -9.72 -4.69 -7.71
CA PRO A 196 -9.11 -3.82 -6.71
C PRO A 196 -9.56 -4.13 -5.28
N ALA A 197 -10.82 -4.45 -5.10
CA ALA A 197 -11.44 -4.82 -3.82
C ALA A 197 -10.76 -6.03 -3.15
N ASP A 198 -10.21 -6.98 -3.92
CA ASP A 198 -9.55 -8.16 -3.37
C ASP A 198 -8.19 -7.83 -2.75
N ILE A 199 -7.49 -6.82 -3.29
CA ILE A 199 -6.26 -6.27 -2.70
C ILE A 199 -6.56 -5.59 -1.37
N ILE A 200 -7.61 -4.76 -1.31
CA ILE A 200 -7.99 -4.06 -0.08
C ILE A 200 -8.43 -5.06 0.99
N ALA A 201 -9.20 -6.09 0.62
CA ALA A 201 -9.63 -7.13 1.56
C ALA A 201 -8.45 -7.92 2.16
N ASN A 202 -7.41 -8.23 1.36
CA ASN A 202 -6.20 -8.87 1.88
C ASN A 202 -5.51 -8.00 2.94
N ARG A 203 -5.35 -6.71 2.70
CA ARG A 203 -4.68 -5.79 3.62
C ARG A 203 -5.48 -5.47 4.89
N LEU A 204 -6.80 -5.67 4.87
CA LEU A 204 -7.67 -5.56 6.04
C LEU A 204 -7.64 -6.80 6.94
N ASP A 205 -6.86 -7.83 6.58
CA ASP A 205 -6.58 -9.01 7.38
C ASP A 205 -5.13 -9.00 7.91
N PRO A 206 -4.80 -8.26 8.98
CA PRO A 206 -3.45 -8.27 9.52
C PRO A 206 -3.08 -9.61 10.18
N TRP A 207 -4.05 -10.42 10.60
CA TRP A 207 -3.81 -11.65 11.36
C TRP A 207 -2.99 -12.70 10.59
N HIS A 208 -3.10 -12.75 9.25
CA HIS A 208 -2.30 -13.67 8.44
C HIS A 208 -0.80 -13.34 8.46
N GLY A 209 -0.43 -12.07 8.76
CA GLY A 209 0.91 -11.56 8.56
C GLY A 209 2.01 -12.38 9.23
N ALA A 210 1.89 -12.72 10.51
CA ALA A 210 2.94 -13.47 11.23
C ALA A 210 2.98 -14.96 10.83
N TRP A 211 1.85 -15.55 10.45
CA TRP A 211 1.78 -16.94 10.00
C TRP A 211 2.24 -17.12 8.56
N TYR A 212 1.74 -16.28 7.66
CA TYR A 212 1.95 -16.40 6.23
C TYR A 212 3.29 -15.78 5.79
N HIS A 213 3.71 -14.68 6.45
CA HIS A 213 4.95 -13.97 6.16
C HIS A 213 5.95 -13.98 7.34
N PRO A 214 6.34 -15.16 7.87
CA PRO A 214 7.20 -15.24 9.06
C PRO A 214 8.62 -14.71 8.81
N TYR A 215 9.00 -14.46 7.57
CA TYR A 215 10.26 -13.84 7.18
C TYR A 215 10.24 -12.31 7.34
N ALA A 216 9.06 -11.67 7.29
CA ALA A 216 8.89 -10.22 7.37
C ALA A 216 8.31 -9.77 8.72
N PHE A 217 7.40 -10.55 9.32
CA PHE A 217 6.66 -10.19 10.53
C PHE A 217 6.81 -11.22 11.65
N SER A 218 6.66 -10.72 12.88
CA SER A 218 6.54 -11.55 14.07
C SER A 218 5.86 -10.78 15.19
N HIS A 219 5.41 -11.50 16.24
CA HIS A 219 4.79 -10.90 17.44
C HIS A 219 3.66 -9.94 17.06
N LEU A 220 2.82 -10.38 16.12
CA LEU A 220 1.70 -9.62 15.61
C LEU A 220 0.48 -9.85 16.49
N THR A 221 -0.12 -8.76 16.98
CA THR A 221 -1.39 -8.77 17.70
C THR A 221 -2.24 -7.57 17.28
N VAL A 222 -3.54 -7.78 17.13
CA VAL A 222 -4.50 -6.69 16.87
C VAL A 222 -5.04 -6.22 18.22
N ASP A 223 -4.94 -4.93 18.50
CA ASP A 223 -5.54 -4.30 19.68
C ASP A 223 -7.02 -4.00 19.40
N ASP A 224 -7.87 -4.96 19.76
CA ASP A 224 -9.31 -4.85 19.55
C ASP A 224 -9.96 -3.67 20.27
N ALA A 225 -9.42 -3.30 21.45
CA ALA A 225 -9.97 -2.21 22.24
C ALA A 225 -9.67 -0.82 21.64
N ALA A 226 -8.50 -0.70 20.99
CA ALA A 226 -8.10 0.53 20.29
C ALA A 226 -8.57 0.59 18.84
N SER A 227 -9.04 -0.53 18.28
CA SER A 227 -9.49 -0.60 16.89
C SER A 227 -10.99 -0.32 16.75
N SER A 228 -11.39 0.23 15.60
CA SER A 228 -12.76 0.43 15.13
C SER A 228 -12.97 -0.23 13.76
N ASP A 229 -14.14 -0.14 13.17
CA ASP A 229 -14.37 -0.71 11.82
C ASP A 229 -13.65 0.11 10.72
N ASP A 230 -13.37 1.39 10.95
CA ASP A 230 -12.64 2.27 10.04
C ASP A 230 -11.12 2.32 10.29
N ARG A 231 -10.64 1.74 11.41
CA ARG A 231 -9.24 1.78 11.81
C ARG A 231 -8.82 0.54 12.60
N LEU A 232 -7.84 -0.19 12.10
CA LEU A 232 -7.24 -1.31 12.82
C LEU A 232 -5.93 -0.86 13.47
N VAL A 233 -5.73 -1.21 14.75
CA VAL A 233 -4.50 -0.93 15.52
C VAL A 233 -3.78 -2.24 15.76
N VAL A 234 -2.53 -2.31 15.31
CA VAL A 234 -1.74 -3.54 15.27
C VAL A 234 -0.38 -3.31 15.92
N ASP A 235 -0.03 -4.13 16.90
CA ASP A 235 1.33 -4.25 17.40
C ASP A 235 2.04 -5.35 16.61
N VAL A 236 3.19 -5.02 16.00
CA VAL A 236 3.93 -5.95 15.15
C VAL A 236 5.42 -5.68 15.22
N ALA A 237 6.25 -6.70 15.01
CA ALA A 237 7.68 -6.53 14.80
C ALA A 237 8.06 -6.81 13.35
N PHE A 238 8.64 -5.81 12.67
CA PHE A 238 9.30 -5.99 11.39
C PHE A 238 10.61 -6.75 11.58
N ARG A 239 10.79 -7.86 10.88
CA ARG A 239 12.00 -8.67 10.97
C ARG A 239 13.12 -8.08 10.12
N LEU A 240 14.30 -7.96 10.74
CA LEU A 240 15.54 -7.66 10.02
C LEU A 240 16.44 -8.90 9.89
N SER A 241 16.24 -9.88 10.74
CA SER A 241 16.89 -11.19 10.68
C SER A 241 16.06 -12.23 11.45
N ARG A 242 16.55 -13.46 11.48
CA ARG A 242 15.88 -14.54 12.21
C ARG A 242 15.62 -14.22 13.70
N THR A 243 16.45 -13.41 14.34
CA THR A 243 16.39 -13.15 15.78
C THR A 243 16.26 -11.68 16.16
N TRP A 244 16.32 -10.79 15.20
CA TRP A 244 16.24 -9.35 15.43
C TRP A 244 15.09 -8.72 14.66
N GLY A 245 14.34 -7.86 15.31
CA GLY A 245 13.23 -7.13 14.74
C GLY A 245 13.09 -5.74 15.32
N VAL A 246 12.20 -4.97 14.72
CA VAL A 246 11.83 -3.63 15.13
C VAL A 246 10.35 -3.66 15.50
N PRO A 247 10.01 -3.65 16.80
CA PRO A 247 8.62 -3.58 17.22
C PRO A 247 8.06 -2.17 16.99
N VAL A 248 6.86 -2.12 16.46
CA VAL A 248 6.11 -0.90 16.20
C VAL A 248 4.64 -1.11 16.51
N ARG A 249 3.94 -0.01 16.73
CA ARG A 249 2.49 0.06 16.69
C ARG A 249 2.08 0.76 15.43
N ALA A 250 1.20 0.14 14.66
CA ALA A 250 0.74 0.64 13.38
C ALA A 250 -0.79 0.75 13.35
N GLU A 251 -1.29 1.72 12.62
CA GLU A 251 -2.72 1.89 12.32
C GLU A 251 -2.95 1.65 10.83
N PHE A 252 -4.03 0.93 10.51
CA PHE A 252 -4.48 0.68 9.15
C PHE A 252 -5.82 1.38 8.95
N ALA A 253 -5.94 2.16 7.88
CA ALA A 253 -7.18 2.82 7.49
C ALA A 253 -7.31 2.87 5.97
N CYS A 254 -8.56 2.82 5.47
CA CYS A 254 -8.86 2.98 4.06
C CYS A 254 -9.43 4.38 3.83
N PRO A 255 -8.68 5.32 3.22
CA PRO A 255 -9.20 6.63 2.87
C PRO A 255 -10.27 6.57 1.76
N ASP A 256 -10.17 5.59 0.87
CA ASP A 256 -11.14 5.32 -0.19
C ASP A 256 -11.19 3.83 -0.55
N ALA A 257 -12.07 3.45 -1.48
CA ALA A 257 -12.32 2.07 -1.88
C ALA A 257 -11.12 1.36 -2.55
N ARG A 258 -10.11 2.11 -3.01
CA ARG A 258 -8.93 1.58 -3.72
C ARG A 258 -7.62 1.76 -2.97
N THR A 259 -7.68 2.35 -1.77
CA THR A 259 -6.49 2.71 -0.99
C THR A 259 -6.58 2.21 0.44
N ILE A 260 -5.51 1.59 0.92
CA ILE A 260 -5.31 1.31 2.34
C ILE A 260 -3.93 1.80 2.78
N VAL A 261 -3.88 2.42 3.93
CA VAL A 261 -2.68 3.04 4.47
C VAL A 261 -2.36 2.45 5.83
N MET A 262 -1.12 2.01 6.00
CA MET A 262 -0.55 1.69 7.30
C MET A 262 0.33 2.86 7.76
N THR A 263 0.05 3.39 8.93
CA THR A 263 0.85 4.45 9.56
C THR A 263 1.50 3.92 10.83
N ILE A 264 2.82 4.08 10.98
CA ILE A 264 3.51 3.77 12.23
C ILE A 264 3.25 4.90 13.23
N VAL A 265 2.52 4.60 14.31
CA VAL A 265 2.10 5.58 15.32
C VAL A 265 2.97 5.55 16.58
N GLU A 266 3.59 4.40 16.89
CA GLU A 266 4.54 4.27 18.00
C GLU A 266 5.73 3.39 17.59
N GLY A 267 6.89 3.66 18.17
CA GLY A 267 8.12 2.89 17.95
C GLY A 267 9.08 3.55 16.97
N GLU A 268 9.94 2.75 16.37
CA GLU A 268 10.88 3.25 15.36
C GLU A 268 10.17 3.58 14.07
N GLY A 269 10.51 4.72 13.49
CA GLY A 269 9.90 5.16 12.24
C GLY A 269 8.50 5.73 12.42
N THR A 270 8.11 6.17 13.63
CA THR A 270 6.85 6.89 13.85
C THR A 270 6.67 8.00 12.83
N GLY A 271 5.48 8.04 12.20
CA GLY A 271 5.17 8.90 11.07
C GLY A 271 5.50 8.29 9.70
N SER A 272 6.21 7.16 9.61
CA SER A 272 6.35 6.43 8.36
C SER A 272 5.00 5.88 7.92
N VAL A 273 4.78 5.84 6.60
CA VAL A 273 3.56 5.30 6.01
C VAL A 273 3.86 4.26 4.95
N VAL A 274 3.00 3.27 4.84
CA VAL A 274 2.95 2.32 3.72
C VAL A 274 1.57 2.44 3.10
N GLU A 275 1.54 2.95 1.90
CA GLU A 275 0.31 3.14 1.11
C GLU A 275 0.19 2.03 0.09
N THR A 276 -0.95 1.39 0.05
CA THR A 276 -1.28 0.36 -0.94
C THR A 276 -2.45 0.84 -1.77
N HIS A 277 -2.24 0.91 -3.08
CA HIS A 277 -3.22 1.35 -4.06
C HIS A 277 -3.52 0.23 -5.04
N ALA A 278 -4.79 0.03 -5.34
CA ALA A 278 -5.26 -0.99 -6.27
C ALA A 278 -5.89 -0.34 -7.50
N THR A 279 -5.28 -0.50 -8.67
CA THR A 279 -5.75 0.06 -9.93
C THR A 279 -6.16 -1.05 -10.89
N LEU A 280 -7.44 -1.10 -11.26
CA LEU A 280 -7.90 -1.97 -12.34
C LEU A 280 -7.25 -1.48 -13.65
N ILE A 281 -6.44 -2.33 -14.28
CA ILE A 281 -5.83 -2.00 -15.56
C ILE A 281 -6.70 -2.47 -16.73
N GLY A 282 -7.70 -3.33 -16.49
CA GLY A 282 -8.62 -3.86 -17.49
C GLY A 282 -8.81 -5.35 -17.32
N HIS A 283 -9.10 -6.04 -18.43
CA HIS A 283 -9.40 -7.46 -18.45
C HIS A 283 -8.39 -8.23 -19.30
N ASP A 284 -8.16 -9.49 -18.94
CA ASP A 284 -7.37 -10.40 -19.79
C ASP A 284 -8.21 -10.93 -20.97
N ARG A 285 -7.58 -11.73 -21.83
CA ARG A 285 -8.26 -12.32 -22.99
C ARG A 285 -9.44 -13.24 -22.65
N SER A 286 -9.51 -13.67 -21.40
CA SER A 286 -10.62 -14.50 -20.88
C SER A 286 -11.69 -13.68 -20.19
N GLY A 287 -11.59 -12.34 -20.19
CA GLY A 287 -12.51 -11.43 -19.54
C GLY A 287 -12.30 -11.33 -18.02
N ARG A 288 -11.19 -11.84 -17.47
CA ARG A 288 -10.91 -11.77 -16.04
C ARG A 288 -10.26 -10.43 -15.69
N PRO A 289 -10.64 -9.78 -14.57
CA PRO A 289 -10.08 -8.50 -14.19
C PRO A 289 -8.59 -8.62 -13.86
N CYS A 290 -7.85 -7.63 -14.28
CA CYS A 290 -6.43 -7.49 -14.00
C CYS A 290 -6.19 -6.21 -13.20
N THR A 291 -5.63 -6.35 -12.01
CA THR A 291 -5.32 -5.23 -11.13
C THR A 291 -3.81 -5.10 -10.94
N VAL A 292 -3.32 -3.89 -10.94
CA VAL A 292 -1.98 -3.55 -10.44
C VAL A 292 -2.12 -3.02 -9.03
N MET A 293 -1.52 -3.72 -8.11
CA MET A 293 -1.22 -3.22 -6.78
C MET A 293 0.05 -2.37 -6.84
N THR A 294 -0.01 -1.14 -6.35
CA THR A 294 1.14 -0.25 -6.17
C THR A 294 1.30 0.06 -4.70
N GLU A 295 2.44 -0.30 -4.12
CA GLU A 295 2.77 0.03 -2.73
C GLU A 295 3.89 1.07 -2.67
N ALA A 296 3.65 2.15 -1.94
CA ALA A 296 4.64 3.16 -1.60
C ALA A 296 5.00 3.07 -0.12
N THR A 297 6.22 2.63 0.18
CA THR A 297 6.80 2.68 1.53
C THR A 297 7.54 4.00 1.69
N ILE A 298 7.06 4.89 2.55
CA ILE A 298 7.64 6.20 2.84
C ILE A 298 8.20 6.18 4.25
N ALA A 299 9.49 5.93 4.35
CA ALA A 299 10.20 5.75 5.61
C ALA A 299 10.73 7.08 6.17
N HIS A 300 10.53 7.26 7.46
CA HIS A 300 10.97 8.41 8.24
C HIS A 300 11.52 7.95 9.60
N SER A 301 12.45 8.69 10.16
CA SER A 301 12.88 8.55 11.54
C SER A 301 13.54 9.81 12.04
N ASP A 302 13.27 10.20 13.30
CA ASP A 302 13.94 11.33 13.96
C ASP A 302 15.32 10.97 14.53
N ARG A 303 15.82 9.76 14.28
CA ARG A 303 17.14 9.36 14.76
C ARG A 303 18.24 10.13 14.06
N ARG A 304 19.28 10.51 14.81
CA ARG A 304 20.47 11.20 14.25
C ARG A 304 21.12 10.44 13.08
N GLY A 305 21.07 9.11 13.05
CA GLY A 305 21.61 8.28 11.98
C GLY A 305 20.74 8.19 10.72
N PHE A 306 19.47 8.59 10.78
CA PHE A 306 18.56 8.45 9.63
C PHE A 306 18.96 9.31 8.43
N GLY A 307 19.59 10.47 8.66
CA GLY A 307 20.14 11.29 7.58
C GLY A 307 21.17 10.54 6.73
N LEU A 308 21.98 9.66 7.34
CA LEU A 308 22.92 8.80 6.61
C LEU A 308 22.19 7.70 5.82
N ALA A 309 21.17 7.08 6.42
CA ALA A 309 20.34 6.10 5.73
C ALA A 309 19.63 6.72 4.50
N ARG A 310 19.12 7.95 4.64
CA ARG A 310 18.52 8.70 3.54
C ARG A 310 19.55 9.05 2.46
N ALA A 311 20.76 9.48 2.82
CA ALA A 311 21.82 9.71 1.85
C ALA A 311 22.21 8.41 1.12
N ALA A 312 22.18 7.27 1.83
CA ALA A 312 22.42 5.94 1.26
C ALA A 312 21.16 5.28 0.66
N ALA A 313 20.04 6.00 0.53
CA ALA A 313 18.75 5.43 0.10
C ALA A 313 18.84 4.68 -1.24
N ARG A 314 19.69 5.13 -2.17
CA ARG A 314 19.90 4.44 -3.45
C ARG A 314 20.40 3.00 -3.27
N LEU A 315 21.16 2.71 -2.22
CA LEU A 315 21.67 1.38 -1.88
C LEU A 315 20.65 0.56 -1.06
N ILE A 316 19.81 1.22 -0.28
CA ILE A 316 18.82 0.59 0.62
C ILE A 316 17.53 0.24 -0.12
N ARG A 317 17.07 1.11 -1.02
CA ARG A 317 15.81 0.93 -1.77
C ARG A 317 15.66 -0.44 -2.44
N PRO A 318 16.69 -1.03 -3.11
CA PRO A 318 16.52 -2.34 -3.73
C PRO A 318 16.18 -3.45 -2.73
N ALA A 319 16.75 -3.42 -1.52
CA ALA A 319 16.48 -4.40 -0.49
C ALA A 319 15.04 -4.23 0.06
N VAL A 320 14.62 -3.00 0.33
CA VAL A 320 13.23 -2.69 0.75
C VAL A 320 12.24 -3.09 -0.34
N ALA A 321 12.52 -2.75 -1.60
CA ALA A 321 11.69 -3.12 -2.74
C ALA A 321 11.61 -4.64 -2.93
N SER A 322 12.71 -5.37 -2.72
CA SER A 322 12.72 -6.83 -2.82
C SER A 322 11.84 -7.48 -1.77
N THR A 323 11.91 -7.01 -0.52
CA THR A 323 11.07 -7.54 0.57
C THR A 323 9.59 -7.20 0.34
N ALA A 324 9.29 -5.97 -0.02
CA ALA A 324 7.91 -5.54 -0.33
C ALA A 324 7.34 -6.33 -1.54
N ARG A 325 8.14 -6.51 -2.59
CA ARG A 325 7.72 -7.31 -3.75
C ARG A 325 7.46 -8.78 -3.38
N GLN A 326 8.31 -9.40 -2.54
CA GLN A 326 8.09 -10.76 -2.08
C GLN A 326 6.78 -10.90 -1.31
N LEU A 327 6.52 -9.98 -0.37
CA LEU A 327 5.24 -9.94 0.36
C LEU A 327 4.06 -9.89 -0.60
N TRP A 328 4.12 -9.00 -1.58
CA TRP A 328 3.02 -8.84 -2.52
C TRP A 328 2.88 -9.95 -3.56
N VAL A 329 3.93 -10.67 -3.89
CA VAL A 329 3.82 -11.89 -4.69
C VAL A 329 3.05 -12.97 -3.92
N ASP A 330 3.33 -13.11 -2.61
CA ASP A 330 2.62 -14.04 -1.75
C ASP A 330 1.16 -13.60 -1.53
N ASP A 331 0.93 -12.31 -1.25
CA ASP A 331 -0.40 -11.75 -1.01
C ASP A 331 -1.27 -11.70 -2.27
N MET A 332 -0.67 -11.61 -3.44
CA MET A 332 -1.40 -11.68 -4.70
C MET A 332 -2.09 -13.02 -4.87
N ALA A 333 -1.46 -14.12 -4.45
CA ALA A 333 -2.09 -15.44 -4.46
C ALA A 333 -3.35 -15.49 -3.58
N TYR A 334 -3.36 -14.76 -2.45
CA TYR A 334 -4.55 -14.60 -1.60
C TYR A 334 -5.65 -13.81 -2.34
N ALA A 335 -5.31 -12.67 -2.92
CA ALA A 335 -6.25 -11.80 -3.63
C ALA A 335 -6.87 -12.52 -4.85
N GLU A 336 -6.05 -13.20 -5.67
CA GLU A 336 -6.50 -13.99 -6.82
C GLU A 336 -7.40 -15.16 -6.40
N ARG A 337 -7.08 -15.82 -5.27
CA ARG A 337 -7.93 -16.90 -4.75
C ARG A 337 -9.28 -16.36 -4.28
N ARG A 338 -9.29 -15.22 -3.59
CA ARG A 338 -10.52 -14.56 -3.14
C ARG A 338 -11.42 -14.20 -4.32
N TRP A 339 -10.86 -13.58 -5.36
CA TRP A 339 -11.59 -13.28 -6.59
C TRP A 339 -12.17 -14.54 -7.23
N LEU A 340 -11.36 -15.58 -7.44
CA LEU A 340 -11.77 -16.83 -8.07
C LEU A 340 -12.95 -17.51 -7.36
N LEU A 341 -12.94 -17.50 -6.02
CA LEU A 341 -14.03 -18.10 -5.23
C LEU A 341 -15.31 -17.29 -5.38
N ARG A 342 -15.20 -15.98 -5.33
CA ARG A 342 -16.33 -15.06 -5.50
C ARG A 342 -16.94 -15.15 -6.92
N ASP A 343 -16.11 -15.24 -7.95
CA ASP A 343 -16.53 -15.43 -9.34
C ASP A 343 -17.33 -16.74 -9.52
N ARG A 344 -17.03 -17.76 -8.74
CA ARG A 344 -17.76 -19.02 -8.68
C ARG A 344 -19.02 -18.99 -7.82
N GLY A 345 -19.35 -17.86 -7.19
CA GLY A 345 -20.45 -17.74 -6.22
C GLY A 345 -20.18 -18.41 -4.88
N GLU A 346 -18.91 -18.73 -4.57
CA GLU A 346 -18.50 -19.30 -3.31
C GLU A 346 -18.13 -18.18 -2.32
N THR A 347 -18.76 -18.19 -1.14
CA THR A 347 -18.48 -17.19 -0.08
C THR A 347 -17.93 -17.87 1.16
N TYR A 348 -16.82 -17.34 1.68
CA TYR A 348 -16.17 -17.82 2.89
C TYR A 348 -15.98 -16.66 3.89
N GLY A 349 -15.89 -17.00 5.18
CA GLY A 349 -15.67 -15.99 6.23
C GLY A 349 -16.91 -15.13 6.55
N ALA A 350 -18.10 -15.72 6.40
CA ALA A 350 -19.37 -15.10 6.82
C ALA A 350 -19.59 -15.20 8.34
#